data_ec3fb5db51ba0662af8992d1a11c4a70
#
_entry.id   ec3fb5db51ba0662af8992d1a11c4a70
#
_cell.length_a   1.000
_cell.length_b   1.000
_cell.length_c   1.000
_cell.angle_alpha   90.00
_cell.angle_beta   90.00
_cell.angle_gamma   90.00
#
_symmetry.space_group_name_H-M   'P 1'
#
loop_
_entity.id
_entity.type
_entity.pdbx_description
1 polymer ?
#
loop_
_entity_poly.entity_id
_entity_poly.type
_entity_poly.pdbx_seq_one_letter_code
_entity_poly.pdbx_strand_id
1 'polypeptide(L)'
;MKGLRKYLTPFAPDQSGAVSVLYELGGMLVICDAGGCTGNVCGFDEPRWFETRSAVFSAGLRDMDAILGRDDRLVAKLADAAEKMDVTFAAVIGTPVPAVIGTDYRALERMLSKKTDLSVLTVNT
;
A
#
# COMPACT_ATOMS: atom_id res chain seq x y z
N MET A 1 -4.91 -18.66 28.98
CA MET A 1 -4.28 -17.68 28.11
C MET A 1 -5.28 -16.58 27.78
N LYS A 2 -5.11 -15.41 28.37
CA LYS A 2 -5.93 -14.25 28.03
C LYS A 2 -5.38 -13.66 26.72
N GLY A 3 -6.24 -13.47 25.73
CA GLY A 3 -5.86 -12.83 24.47
C GLY A 3 -5.82 -13.75 23.24
N LEU A 4 -5.98 -15.05 23.39
CA LEU A 4 -6.16 -15.93 22.23
C LEU A 4 -7.55 -15.75 21.64
N ARG A 5 -7.62 -15.41 20.36
CA ARG A 5 -8.88 -15.37 19.61
C ARG A 5 -9.24 -16.78 19.16
N LYS A 6 -10.50 -17.16 19.32
CA LYS A 6 -11.02 -18.47 18.85
C LYS A 6 -11.08 -18.54 17.32
N TYR A 7 -11.28 -17.38 16.68
CA TYR A 7 -11.34 -17.26 15.23
C TYR A 7 -10.35 -16.19 14.78
N LEU A 8 -9.59 -16.50 13.75
CA LEU A 8 -8.72 -15.54 13.07
C LEU A 8 -9.45 -15.01 11.84
N THR A 9 -9.39 -13.70 11.66
CA THR A 9 -9.83 -13.10 10.40
C THR A 9 -8.74 -13.34 9.34
N PRO A 10 -9.09 -13.52 8.05
CA PRO A 10 -8.11 -13.65 6.99
C PRO A 10 -7.35 -12.36 6.69
N PHE A 11 -7.80 -11.25 7.24
CA PHE A 11 -7.21 -9.93 7.04
C PHE A 11 -6.37 -9.48 8.24
N ALA A 12 -5.29 -8.77 7.97
CA ALA A 12 -4.64 -7.95 8.98
C ALA A 12 -5.52 -6.71 9.21
N PRO A 13 -6.09 -6.50 10.42
CA PRO A 13 -7.17 -5.52 10.62
C PRO A 13 -6.80 -4.10 10.21
N ASP A 14 -5.56 -3.71 10.46
CA ASP A 14 -5.05 -2.35 10.28
C ASP A 14 -4.91 -2.00 8.80
N GLN A 15 -4.10 -2.75 8.06
CA GLN A 15 -3.89 -2.51 6.62
C GLN A 15 -5.16 -2.77 5.81
N SER A 16 -5.92 -3.82 6.14
CA SER A 16 -7.17 -4.13 5.44
C SER A 16 -8.23 -3.06 5.70
N GLY A 17 -8.27 -2.50 6.90
CA GLY A 17 -9.13 -1.37 7.23
C GLY A 17 -8.75 -0.12 6.43
N ALA A 18 -7.45 0.20 6.34
CA ALA A 18 -6.97 1.31 5.53
C ALA A 18 -7.32 1.14 4.05
N VAL A 19 -7.07 -0.04 3.47
CA VAL A 19 -7.44 -0.35 2.09
C VAL A 19 -8.94 -0.21 1.88
N SER A 20 -9.76 -0.78 2.77
CA SER A 20 -11.21 -0.79 2.65
C SER A 20 -11.81 0.63 2.63
N VAL A 21 -11.31 1.50 3.48
CA VAL A 21 -11.76 2.91 3.54
C VAL A 21 -11.30 3.69 2.31
N LEU A 22 -10.02 3.59 1.94
CA LEU A 22 -9.44 4.37 0.87
C LEU A 22 -9.86 3.89 -0.51
N TYR A 23 -10.26 2.63 -0.64
CA TYR A 23 -10.71 2.04 -1.89
C TYR A 23 -11.94 2.75 -2.48
N GLU A 24 -12.85 3.19 -1.62
CA GLU A 24 -14.06 3.94 -2.02
C GLU A 24 -13.75 5.29 -2.69
N LEU A 25 -12.57 5.84 -2.44
CA LEU A 25 -12.24 7.22 -2.82
C LEU A 25 -11.67 7.34 -4.24
N GLY A 26 -11.46 6.25 -4.96
CA GLY A 26 -11.03 6.28 -6.36
C GLY A 26 -9.55 6.61 -6.54
N GLY A 27 -8.67 6.09 -5.69
CA GLY A 27 -7.24 6.36 -5.71
C GLY A 27 -6.37 5.18 -6.14
N MET A 28 -5.06 5.43 -6.18
CA MET A 28 -4.03 4.43 -6.32
C MET A 28 -3.55 4.00 -4.92
N LEU A 29 -3.86 2.78 -4.52
CA LEU A 29 -3.48 2.23 -3.21
C LEU A 29 -2.26 1.33 -3.36
N VAL A 30 -1.23 1.59 -2.59
CA VAL A 30 0.03 0.83 -2.61
C VAL A 30 0.29 0.24 -1.24
N ILE A 31 0.24 -1.07 -1.15
CA ILE A 31 0.59 -1.79 0.07
C ILE A 31 2.10 -2.05 0.05
N CYS A 32 2.81 -1.47 1.02
CA CYS A 32 4.25 -1.68 1.17
C CYS A 32 4.50 -3.04 1.82
N ASP A 33 4.65 -4.06 0.99
CA ASP A 33 4.87 -5.43 1.41
C ASP A 33 5.79 -6.19 0.44
N ALA A 34 6.06 -7.44 0.75
CA ALA A 34 6.76 -8.36 -0.14
C ALA A 34 5.80 -9.15 -1.09
N GLY A 35 4.51 -8.84 -1.05
CA GLY A 35 3.45 -9.44 -1.86
C GLY A 35 2.40 -10.22 -1.07
N GLY A 36 2.71 -10.73 0.12
CA GLY A 36 1.80 -11.55 0.91
C GLY A 36 0.59 -10.79 1.43
N CYS A 37 0.81 -9.61 1.97
CA CYS A 37 -0.27 -8.77 2.51
C CYS A 37 -1.23 -8.31 1.41
N THR A 38 -0.69 -7.86 0.28
CA THR A 38 -1.49 -7.48 -0.89
C THR A 38 -2.25 -8.68 -1.45
N GLY A 39 -1.59 -9.84 -1.59
CA GLY A 39 -2.22 -11.07 -2.05
C GLY A 39 -3.40 -11.51 -1.17
N ASN A 40 -3.28 -11.32 0.14
CA ASN A 40 -4.35 -11.60 1.06
C ASN A 40 -5.57 -10.68 0.86
N VAL A 41 -5.35 -9.38 0.70
CA VAL A 41 -6.43 -8.42 0.41
C VAL A 41 -7.09 -8.73 -0.94
N CYS A 42 -6.29 -8.92 -1.99
CA CYS A 42 -6.79 -9.17 -3.35
C CYS A 42 -7.45 -10.55 -3.50
N GLY A 43 -7.00 -11.55 -2.73
CA GLY A 43 -7.48 -12.93 -2.82
C GLY A 43 -8.88 -13.16 -2.23
N PHE A 44 -9.41 -12.20 -1.46
CA PHE A 44 -10.72 -12.31 -0.83
C PHE A 44 -11.82 -11.54 -1.58
N ASP A 45 -11.67 -11.34 -2.87
CA ASP A 45 -12.67 -10.75 -3.78
C ASP A 45 -13.41 -9.56 -3.15
N GLU A 46 -12.77 -8.42 -3.14
CA GLU A 46 -13.42 -7.17 -2.77
C GLU A 46 -14.61 -6.93 -3.72
N PRO A 47 -15.87 -6.91 -3.25
CA PRO A 47 -17.04 -6.80 -4.13
C PRO A 47 -17.03 -5.55 -5.01
N ARG A 48 -16.33 -4.49 -4.57
CA ARG A 48 -16.22 -3.21 -5.26
C ARG A 48 -15.23 -3.21 -6.42
N TRP A 49 -14.45 -4.28 -6.66
CA TRP A 49 -13.50 -4.37 -7.77
C TRP A 49 -14.12 -4.03 -9.14
N PHE A 50 -15.39 -4.34 -9.31
CA PHE A 50 -16.11 -4.13 -10.57
C PHE A 50 -16.81 -2.77 -10.65
N GLU A 51 -16.90 -2.03 -9.56
CA GLU A 51 -17.73 -0.82 -9.44
C GLU A 51 -16.91 0.45 -9.28
N THR A 52 -15.68 0.35 -8.76
CA THR A 52 -14.82 1.51 -8.50
C THR A 52 -13.57 1.55 -9.35
N ARG A 53 -13.06 2.75 -9.59
CA ARG A 53 -11.83 2.99 -10.38
C ARG A 53 -10.54 2.91 -9.54
N SER A 54 -10.61 2.47 -8.31
CA SER A 54 -9.43 2.32 -7.47
C SER A 54 -8.55 1.19 -7.96
N ALA A 55 -7.24 1.36 -7.83
CA ALA A 55 -6.26 0.33 -8.11
C ALA A 55 -5.44 0.00 -6.87
N VAL A 56 -5.17 -1.28 -6.64
CA VAL A 56 -4.37 -1.75 -5.52
C VAL A 56 -3.10 -2.41 -6.05
N PHE A 57 -1.96 -1.98 -5.55
CA PHE A 57 -0.64 -2.47 -5.93
C PHE A 57 0.13 -3.01 -4.73
N SER A 58 0.92 -4.04 -4.96
CA SER A 58 2.01 -4.42 -4.05
C SER A 58 3.26 -3.63 -4.39
N ALA A 59 3.94 -3.09 -3.38
CA ALA A 59 5.28 -2.55 -3.57
C ALA A 59 6.28 -3.64 -4.03
N GLY A 60 6.00 -4.89 -3.67
CA GLY A 60 6.79 -6.05 -4.07
C GLY A 60 8.23 -5.95 -3.58
N LEU A 61 8.41 -5.56 -2.32
CA LEU A 61 9.73 -5.40 -1.71
C LEU A 61 10.53 -6.70 -1.77
N ARG A 62 11.81 -6.60 -2.14
CA ARG A 62 12.75 -7.71 -2.19
C ARG A 62 13.86 -7.49 -1.16
N ASP A 63 14.59 -8.54 -0.86
CA ASP A 63 15.71 -8.51 0.10
C ASP A 63 16.69 -7.38 -0.19
N MET A 64 17.02 -7.15 -1.47
CA MET A 64 17.91 -6.07 -1.88
C MET A 64 17.30 -4.68 -1.67
N ASP A 65 15.99 -4.53 -1.80
CA ASP A 65 15.32 -3.25 -1.53
C ASP A 65 15.36 -2.95 -0.03
N ALA A 66 15.20 -3.96 0.81
CA ALA A 66 15.32 -3.85 2.26
C ALA A 66 16.75 -3.50 2.72
N ILE A 67 17.76 -4.13 2.11
CA ILE A 67 19.17 -3.92 2.48
C ILE A 67 19.69 -2.56 2.01
N LEU A 68 19.30 -2.13 0.81
CA LEU A 68 19.83 -0.91 0.17
C LEU A 68 18.94 0.33 0.36
N GLY A 69 17.73 0.19 0.93
CA GLY A 69 16.81 1.32 1.10
C GLY A 69 16.39 1.94 -0.24
N ARG A 70 15.95 1.13 -1.21
CA ARG A 70 15.65 1.55 -2.59
C ARG A 70 14.29 2.27 -2.75
N ASP A 71 14.03 3.25 -1.91
CA ASP A 71 12.81 4.07 -1.97
C ASP A 71 12.69 4.83 -3.28
N ASP A 72 13.81 5.26 -3.86
CA ASP A 72 13.91 5.90 -5.17
C ASP A 72 13.26 5.06 -6.29
N ARG A 73 13.51 3.74 -6.26
CA ARG A 73 12.97 2.80 -7.24
C ARG A 73 11.46 2.59 -7.06
N LEU A 74 11.00 2.51 -5.81
CA LEU A 74 9.58 2.43 -5.51
C LEU A 74 8.85 3.66 -6.01
N VAL A 75 9.35 4.85 -5.68
CA VAL A 75 8.78 6.13 -6.11
C VAL A 75 8.74 6.25 -7.64
N ALA A 76 9.79 5.80 -8.35
CA ALA A 76 9.81 5.82 -9.81
C ALA A 76 8.72 4.92 -10.42
N LYS A 77 8.54 3.71 -9.90
CA LYS A 77 7.48 2.79 -10.34
C LYS A 77 6.08 3.34 -10.08
N LEU A 78 5.88 3.96 -8.92
CA LEU A 78 4.58 4.53 -8.55
C LEU A 78 4.24 5.76 -9.39
N ALA A 79 5.23 6.60 -9.71
CA ALA A 79 5.03 7.73 -10.62
C ALA A 79 4.65 7.27 -12.03
N ASP A 80 5.35 6.27 -12.58
CA ASP A 80 5.01 5.69 -13.89
C ASP A 80 3.60 5.06 -13.91
N ALA A 81 3.19 4.40 -12.82
CA ALA A 81 1.84 3.87 -12.70
C ALA A 81 0.78 4.98 -12.64
N ALA A 82 1.06 6.05 -11.89
CA ALA A 82 0.15 7.18 -11.74
C ALA A 82 -0.11 7.91 -13.08
N GLU A 83 0.91 8.06 -13.92
CA GLU A 83 0.76 8.67 -15.25
C GLU A 83 -0.17 7.88 -16.19
N LYS A 84 -0.31 6.58 -15.95
CA LYS A 84 -1.10 5.66 -16.80
C LYS A 84 -2.54 5.48 -16.28
N MET A 85 -2.88 6.10 -15.17
CA MET A 85 -4.14 5.88 -14.49
C MET A 85 -4.87 7.21 -14.24
N ASP A 86 -6.18 7.18 -14.40
CA ASP A 86 -7.07 8.29 -14.04
C ASP A 86 -7.41 8.18 -12.54
N VAL A 87 -6.50 8.63 -11.70
CA VAL A 87 -6.65 8.61 -10.23
C VAL A 87 -6.46 10.01 -9.64
N THR A 88 -7.14 10.28 -8.54
CA THR A 88 -7.14 11.60 -7.90
C THR A 88 -6.12 11.73 -6.77
N PHE A 89 -5.71 10.60 -6.19
CA PHE A 89 -4.72 10.56 -5.11
C PHE A 89 -3.97 9.22 -5.11
N ALA A 90 -2.87 9.18 -4.38
CA ALA A 90 -2.14 7.96 -4.08
C ALA A 90 -2.04 7.74 -2.58
N ALA A 91 -2.24 6.51 -2.11
CA ALA A 91 -2.05 6.13 -0.72
C ALA A 91 -1.00 5.04 -0.60
N VAL A 92 -0.01 5.26 0.25
CA VAL A 92 1.03 4.29 0.58
C VAL A 92 0.72 3.72 1.96
N ILE A 93 0.38 2.44 2.01
CA ILE A 93 -0.07 1.75 3.22
C ILE A 93 1.08 0.88 3.73
N GLY A 94 1.52 1.17 4.95
CA GLY A 94 2.56 0.41 5.63
C GLY A 94 2.08 -0.96 6.08
N THR A 95 3.02 -1.87 6.23
CA THR A 95 2.84 -3.20 6.85
C THR A 95 4.01 -3.47 7.79
N PRO A 96 3.99 -4.55 8.56
CA PRO A 96 5.13 -4.89 9.43
C PRO A 96 6.48 -5.01 8.71
N VAL A 97 6.50 -5.41 7.43
CA VAL A 97 7.77 -5.59 6.67
C VAL A 97 8.56 -4.28 6.55
N PRO A 98 8.02 -3.19 5.99
CA PRO A 98 8.74 -1.92 5.94
C PRO A 98 8.99 -1.31 7.32
N ALA A 99 8.15 -1.59 8.31
CA ALA A 99 8.38 -1.13 9.68
C ALA A 99 9.66 -1.75 10.27
N VAL A 100 9.92 -3.03 10.01
CA VAL A 100 11.15 -3.73 10.48
C VAL A 100 12.41 -3.17 9.81
N ILE A 101 12.34 -2.79 8.53
CA ILE A 101 13.49 -2.22 7.80
C ILE A 101 13.63 -0.70 7.97
N GLY A 102 12.75 -0.06 8.74
CA GLY A 102 12.85 1.36 9.07
C GLY A 102 12.49 2.31 7.93
N THR A 103 11.55 1.95 7.08
CA THR A 103 11.09 2.79 5.96
C THR A 103 10.56 4.15 6.45
N ASP A 104 11.07 5.24 5.86
CA ASP A 104 10.59 6.60 6.14
C ASP A 104 9.43 6.97 5.21
N TYR A 105 8.21 6.75 5.69
CA TYR A 105 6.99 7.08 4.94
C TYR A 105 6.84 8.57 4.62
N ARG A 106 7.35 9.46 5.49
CA ARG A 106 7.32 10.91 5.22
C ARG A 106 8.26 11.30 4.09
N ALA A 107 9.39 10.60 3.98
CA ALA A 107 10.29 10.77 2.84
C ALA A 107 9.64 10.26 1.55
N LEU A 108 9.01 9.08 1.57
CA LEU A 108 8.27 8.53 0.43
C LEU A 108 7.16 9.48 -0.04
N GLU A 109 6.35 10.00 0.87
CA GLU A 109 5.30 10.98 0.58
C GLU A 109 5.85 12.21 -0.13
N ARG A 110 6.91 12.82 0.42
CA ARG A 110 7.56 13.99 -0.18
C ARG A 110 8.16 13.70 -1.56
N MET A 111 8.78 12.55 -1.73
CA MET A 111 9.39 12.15 -3.00
C MET A 111 8.32 11.90 -4.07
N LEU A 112 7.25 11.22 -3.71
CA LEU A 112 6.16 10.90 -4.63
C LEU A 112 5.37 12.16 -5.00
N SER A 113 5.04 13.03 -4.04
CA SER A 113 4.35 14.31 -4.29
C SER A 113 5.16 15.27 -5.17
N LYS A 114 6.50 15.14 -5.20
CA LYS A 114 7.34 15.92 -6.11
C LYS A 114 7.38 15.38 -7.54
N LYS A 115 7.11 14.10 -7.70
CA LYS A 115 7.17 13.42 -9.01
C LYS A 115 5.81 13.28 -9.69
N THR A 116 4.73 13.44 -8.94
CA THR A 116 3.36 13.33 -9.44
C THR A 116 2.57 14.57 -9.01
N ASP A 117 1.54 14.92 -9.76
CA ASP A 117 0.61 15.98 -9.39
C ASP A 117 -0.50 15.47 -8.43
N LEU A 118 -0.32 14.27 -7.88
CA LEU A 118 -1.29 13.65 -6.99
C LEU A 118 -1.12 14.08 -5.54
N SER A 119 -2.23 14.19 -4.83
CA SER A 119 -2.21 14.19 -3.38
C SER A 119 -1.74 12.83 -2.88
N VAL A 120 -0.71 12.82 -2.05
CA VAL A 120 -0.15 11.57 -1.50
C VAL A 120 -0.45 11.47 -0.02
N LEU A 121 -0.93 10.31 0.40
CA LEU A 121 -1.21 9.97 1.80
C LEU A 121 -0.35 8.78 2.21
N THR A 122 0.21 8.82 3.39
CA THR A 122 0.89 7.67 3.98
C THR A 122 0.14 7.18 5.21
N VAL A 123 -0.08 5.90 5.31
CA VAL A 123 -0.75 5.24 6.44
C VAL A 123 0.19 4.21 7.01
N ASN A 124 0.62 4.45 8.25
CA ASN A 124 1.46 3.50 8.98
C ASN A 124 0.56 2.59 9.82
N THR A 125 0.54 1.30 9.48
CA THR A 125 -0.30 0.29 10.16
C THR A 125 0.53 -0.75 10.87
#